data_b2b37389bdc8df2455c87fbe7aded2c5
#
_entry.id   b2b37389bdc8df2455c87fbe7aded2c5
#
_cell.length_a   1.000
_cell.length_b   1.000
_cell.length_c   1.000
_cell.angle_alpha   90.00
_cell.angle_beta   90.00
_cell.angle_gamma   90.00
#
_symmetry.space_group_name_H-M   'P 1'
#
loop_
_entity.id
_entity.type
_entity.pdbx_description
1 polymer ?
#
loop_
_entity_poly.entity_id
_entity_poly.type
_entity_poly.pdbx_seq_one_letter_code
_entity_poly.pdbx_strand_id
1 'polypeptide(L)'
;MEQTIFQHMQIVRGITEKSILQIPEELADIIPTGFTNNIRWNFGHIAYIQEKLVFGVSGEKMTLPEAYEVFFSAGTKPADWMGTPPTLAEISDELIGQKQRITDYLSGNIQRTLPESFTNRAGITFHTLGETFLFSFYHEALHMETIKRIYRVIKI
;
A
#
# COMPACT_ATOMS: atom_id res chain seq x y z
N MET A 1 15.31 -12.67 13.82
CA MET A 1 14.42 -12.80 12.65
C MET A 1 13.49 -11.59 12.48
N GLU A 2 12.80 -11.14 13.53
CA GLU A 2 11.93 -9.95 13.49
C GLU A 2 12.65 -8.68 12.99
N GLN A 3 13.84 -8.39 13.52
CA GLN A 3 14.65 -7.27 13.05
C GLN A 3 14.95 -7.33 11.54
N THR A 4 15.21 -8.52 11.00
CA THR A 4 15.44 -8.70 9.55
C THR A 4 14.19 -8.35 8.74
N ILE A 5 13.01 -8.70 9.24
CA ILE A 5 11.72 -8.37 8.58
C ILE A 5 11.50 -6.86 8.57
N PHE A 6 11.76 -6.15 9.68
CA PHE A 6 11.67 -4.70 9.71
C PHE A 6 12.72 -4.01 8.84
N GLN A 7 13.95 -4.52 8.80
CA GLN A 7 14.95 -4.03 7.85
C GLN A 7 14.50 -4.21 6.39
N HIS A 8 13.88 -5.34 6.07
CA HIS A 8 13.32 -5.58 4.75
C HIS A 8 12.19 -4.59 4.41
N MET A 9 11.30 -4.29 5.37
CA MET A 9 10.29 -3.23 5.22
C MET A 9 10.94 -1.89 4.89
N GLN A 10 11.99 -1.50 5.61
CA GLN A 10 12.70 -0.23 5.36
C GLN A 10 13.27 -0.17 3.93
N ILE A 11 13.80 -1.30 3.42
CA ILE A 11 14.34 -1.38 2.06
C ILE A 11 13.21 -1.25 1.03
N VAL A 12 12.17 -2.07 1.12
CA VAL A 12 11.06 -2.08 0.16
C VAL A 12 10.36 -0.74 0.15
N ARG A 13 9.96 -0.23 1.32
CA ARG A 13 9.30 1.06 1.46
C ARG A 13 10.19 2.22 1.02
N GLY A 14 11.50 2.16 1.28
CA GLY A 14 12.46 3.16 0.81
C GLY A 14 12.53 3.27 -0.72
N ILE A 15 12.30 2.17 -1.44
CA ILE A 15 12.18 2.19 -2.91
C ILE A 15 10.89 2.92 -3.31
N THR A 16 9.78 2.63 -2.68
CA THR A 16 8.48 3.28 -2.94
C THR A 16 8.53 4.77 -2.65
N GLU A 17 9.08 5.17 -1.49
CA GLU A 17 9.25 6.57 -1.08
C GLU A 17 10.12 7.38 -2.07
N LYS A 18 11.21 6.81 -2.52
CA LYS A 18 12.04 7.45 -3.54
C LYS A 18 11.33 7.58 -4.88
N SER A 19 10.53 6.60 -5.23
CA SER A 19 9.80 6.60 -6.51
C SER A 19 8.68 7.65 -6.54
N ILE A 20 7.90 7.79 -5.46
CA ILE A 20 6.81 8.78 -5.42
C ILE A 20 7.34 10.21 -5.55
N LEU A 21 8.50 10.52 -4.96
CA LEU A 21 9.14 11.83 -5.07
C LEU A 21 9.63 12.18 -6.47
N GLN A 22 9.75 11.20 -7.36
CA GLN A 22 10.19 11.41 -8.75
C GLN A 22 9.03 11.61 -9.73
N ILE A 23 7.79 11.43 -9.28
CA ILE A 23 6.61 11.57 -10.12
C ILE A 23 6.06 12.99 -10.00
N PRO A 24 6.01 13.76 -11.12
CA PRO A 24 5.31 15.04 -11.13
C PRO A 24 3.81 14.86 -10.83
N GLU A 25 3.26 15.72 -10.00
CA GLU A 25 1.85 15.64 -9.57
C GLU A 25 0.88 15.62 -10.77
N GLU A 26 1.17 16.41 -11.81
CA GLU A 26 0.37 16.53 -13.02
C GLU A 26 0.30 15.24 -13.86
N LEU A 27 1.22 14.31 -13.65
CA LEU A 27 1.23 13.01 -14.33
C LEU A 27 0.52 11.91 -13.53
N ALA A 28 0.23 12.17 -12.26
CA ALA A 28 -0.24 11.14 -11.33
C ALA A 28 -1.61 10.55 -11.72
N ASP A 29 -2.46 11.35 -12.37
CA ASP A 29 -3.85 10.97 -12.69
C ASP A 29 -4.05 10.47 -14.12
N ILE A 30 -3.01 10.43 -14.94
CA ILE A 30 -3.10 9.95 -16.32
C ILE A 30 -3.31 8.43 -16.31
N ILE A 31 -4.37 7.98 -17.01
CA ILE A 31 -4.67 6.57 -17.24
C ILE A 31 -4.30 6.25 -18.69
N PRO A 32 -3.16 5.62 -18.96
CA PRO A 32 -2.77 5.30 -20.33
C PRO A 32 -3.61 4.12 -20.87
N THR A 33 -3.70 4.03 -22.20
CA THR A 33 -4.39 2.93 -22.86
C THR A 33 -3.87 1.58 -22.40
N GLY A 34 -4.78 0.68 -22.08
CA GLY A 34 -4.47 -0.66 -21.55
C GLY A 34 -4.30 -0.75 -20.04
N PHE A 35 -4.49 0.36 -19.33
CA PHE A 35 -4.54 0.38 -17.86
C PHE A 35 -5.93 0.81 -17.37
N THR A 36 -6.32 0.33 -16.19
CA THR A 36 -7.55 0.73 -15.51
C THR A 36 -7.30 1.69 -14.35
N ASN A 37 -6.05 1.81 -13.92
CA ASN A 37 -5.62 2.62 -12.78
C ASN A 37 -4.51 3.59 -13.22
N ASN A 38 -4.29 4.62 -12.41
CA ASN A 38 -3.22 5.60 -12.57
C ASN A 38 -2.13 5.44 -11.51
N ILE A 39 -1.11 6.29 -11.54
CA ILE A 39 0.01 6.25 -10.59
C ILE A 39 -0.47 6.57 -9.17
N ARG A 40 -1.30 7.61 -8.99
CA ARG A 40 -1.84 8.00 -7.69
C ARG A 40 -2.61 6.86 -7.03
N TRP A 41 -3.49 6.20 -7.78
CA TRP A 41 -4.24 5.06 -7.26
C TRP A 41 -3.31 3.95 -6.76
N ASN A 42 -2.25 3.63 -7.52
CA ASN A 42 -1.32 2.58 -7.13
C ASN A 42 -0.57 2.91 -5.83
N PHE A 43 -0.06 4.14 -5.65
CA PHE A 43 0.60 4.52 -4.41
C PHE A 43 -0.37 4.55 -3.21
N GLY A 44 -1.56 5.12 -3.37
CA GLY A 44 -2.58 5.13 -2.32
C GLY A 44 -3.05 3.72 -1.95
N HIS A 45 -3.18 2.84 -2.94
CA HIS A 45 -3.55 1.44 -2.74
C HIS A 45 -2.47 0.65 -1.98
N ILE A 46 -1.18 0.91 -2.24
CA ILE A 46 -0.08 0.35 -1.46
C ILE A 46 -0.25 0.71 0.03
N ALA A 47 -0.45 1.99 0.34
CA ALA A 47 -0.65 2.45 1.71
C ALA A 47 -1.88 1.81 2.36
N TYR A 48 -3.02 1.82 1.66
CA TYR A 48 -4.28 1.28 2.15
C TYR A 48 -4.21 -0.23 2.45
N ILE A 49 -3.69 -1.01 1.49
CA ILE A 49 -3.63 -2.47 1.67
C ILE A 49 -2.64 -2.87 2.76
N GLN A 50 -1.50 -2.19 2.89
CA GLN A 50 -0.58 -2.51 3.99
C GLN A 50 -1.21 -2.18 5.34
N GLU A 51 -1.91 -1.05 5.48
CA GLU A 51 -2.67 -0.72 6.69
C GLU A 51 -3.69 -1.82 7.02
N LYS A 52 -4.45 -2.24 6.02
CA LYS A 52 -5.45 -3.30 6.16
C LYS A 52 -4.85 -4.63 6.57
N LEU A 53 -3.72 -5.04 5.95
CA LEU A 53 -3.06 -6.32 6.21
C LEU A 53 -2.33 -6.37 7.56
N VAL A 54 -2.05 -5.22 8.18
CA VAL A 54 -1.42 -5.15 9.51
C VAL A 54 -2.46 -4.87 10.60
N PHE A 55 -3.25 -3.84 10.46
CA PHE A 55 -4.19 -3.39 11.49
C PHE A 55 -5.62 -3.94 11.26
N GLY A 56 -6.14 -3.81 10.05
CA GLY A 56 -7.53 -4.19 9.74
C GLY A 56 -7.82 -5.66 10.00
N VAL A 57 -6.96 -6.58 9.53
CA VAL A 57 -7.16 -8.04 9.73
C VAL A 57 -6.94 -8.49 11.17
N SER A 58 -6.26 -7.68 11.99
CA SER A 58 -6.04 -7.97 13.40
C SER A 58 -7.13 -7.42 14.32
N GLY A 59 -8.14 -6.74 13.75
CA GLY A 59 -9.22 -6.09 14.51
C GLY A 59 -8.82 -4.74 15.11
N GLU A 60 -7.65 -4.23 14.78
CA GLU A 60 -7.20 -2.91 15.22
C GLU A 60 -7.77 -1.79 14.34
N LYS A 61 -7.87 -0.61 14.92
CA LYS A 61 -8.30 0.57 14.18
C LYS A 61 -7.25 0.97 13.16
N MET A 62 -7.66 1.06 11.91
CA MET A 62 -6.84 1.70 10.87
C MET A 62 -6.74 3.20 11.14
N THR A 63 -5.56 3.78 10.95
CA THR A 63 -5.28 5.19 11.26
C THR A 63 -5.18 6.07 10.02
N LEU A 64 -5.20 5.46 8.83
CA LEU A 64 -5.29 6.22 7.58
C LEU A 64 -6.59 7.04 7.52
N PRO A 65 -6.57 8.24 6.92
CA PRO A 65 -7.78 9.01 6.65
C PRO A 65 -8.82 8.20 5.89
N GLU A 66 -10.12 8.41 6.16
CA GLU A 66 -11.22 7.71 5.49
C GLU A 66 -11.18 7.81 3.95
N ALA A 67 -10.62 8.89 3.43
CA ALA A 67 -10.39 9.07 1.99
C ALA A 67 -9.61 7.90 1.36
N TYR A 68 -8.69 7.27 2.09
CA TYR A 68 -7.93 6.13 1.55
C TYR A 68 -8.81 4.92 1.25
N GLU A 69 -9.82 4.65 2.07
CA GLU A 69 -10.79 3.61 1.78
C GLU A 69 -11.63 3.94 0.56
N VAL A 70 -12.12 5.17 0.48
CA VAL A 70 -12.98 5.65 -0.62
C VAL A 70 -12.25 5.61 -1.96
N PHE A 71 -11.02 6.12 -2.02
CA PHE A 71 -10.29 6.27 -3.28
C PHE A 71 -9.43 5.07 -3.65
N PHE A 72 -8.89 4.32 -2.67
CA PHE A 72 -7.81 3.37 -2.90
C PHE A 72 -8.09 1.94 -2.44
N SER A 73 -9.28 1.63 -1.92
CA SER A 73 -9.61 0.25 -1.56
C SER A 73 -9.69 -0.67 -2.77
N ALA A 74 -9.58 -1.98 -2.52
CA ALA A 74 -9.64 -2.98 -3.58
C ALA A 74 -10.99 -2.96 -4.31
N GLY A 75 -10.95 -2.78 -5.62
CA GLY A 75 -12.13 -2.68 -6.48
C GLY A 75 -12.50 -1.25 -6.87
N THR A 76 -11.93 -0.23 -6.24
CA THR A 76 -12.04 1.16 -6.70
C THR A 76 -11.20 1.39 -7.95
N LYS A 77 -11.51 2.41 -8.71
CA LYS A 77 -10.73 2.86 -9.86
C LYS A 77 -10.87 4.37 -10.08
N PRO A 78 -9.84 5.04 -10.62
CA PRO A 78 -9.86 6.49 -10.81
C PRO A 78 -11.03 7.00 -11.65
N ALA A 79 -11.51 6.20 -12.61
CA ALA A 79 -12.63 6.58 -13.46
C ALA A 79 -13.97 6.80 -12.70
N ASP A 80 -14.08 6.22 -11.51
CA ASP A 80 -15.29 6.30 -10.68
C ASP A 80 -15.14 7.29 -9.52
N TRP A 81 -14.02 8.00 -9.42
CA TRP A 81 -13.77 8.91 -8.31
C TRP A 81 -14.74 10.08 -8.30
N MET A 82 -15.33 10.32 -7.13
CA MET A 82 -16.14 11.49 -6.82
C MET A 82 -15.42 12.32 -5.76
N GLY A 83 -14.99 13.53 -6.13
CA GLY A 83 -14.21 14.41 -5.26
C GLY A 83 -12.71 14.39 -5.56
N THR A 84 -11.92 14.94 -4.64
CA THR A 84 -10.47 15.11 -4.80
C THR A 84 -9.72 14.06 -3.99
N PRO A 85 -8.96 13.17 -4.63
CA PRO A 85 -8.12 12.21 -3.92
C PRO A 85 -6.94 12.91 -3.23
N PRO A 86 -6.31 12.28 -2.23
CA PRO A 86 -5.06 12.75 -1.65
C PRO A 86 -3.98 12.98 -2.70
N THR A 87 -3.20 14.05 -2.52
CA THR A 87 -2.04 14.38 -3.36
C THR A 87 -0.92 13.34 -3.20
N LEU A 88 0.03 13.31 -4.15
CA LEU A 88 1.22 12.45 -3.99
C LEU A 88 2.03 12.81 -2.74
N ALA A 89 2.08 14.10 -2.37
CA ALA A 89 2.75 14.53 -1.15
C ALA A 89 2.08 13.98 0.11
N GLU A 90 0.75 14.06 0.21
CA GLU A 90 -0.01 13.48 1.33
C GLU A 90 0.14 11.95 1.40
N ILE A 91 0.12 11.27 0.25
CA ILE A 91 0.36 9.82 0.20
C ILE A 91 1.78 9.48 0.64
N SER A 92 2.78 10.28 0.24
CA SER A 92 4.16 10.11 0.67
C SER A 92 4.32 10.23 2.18
N ASP A 93 3.70 11.24 2.79
CA ASP A 93 3.72 11.43 4.24
C ASP A 93 3.10 10.25 5.00
N GLU A 94 1.99 9.71 4.50
CA GLU A 94 1.36 8.51 5.08
C GLU A 94 2.25 7.27 4.93
N LEU A 95 2.87 7.05 3.77
CA LEU A 95 3.79 5.95 3.54
C LEU A 95 5.00 5.99 4.50
N ILE A 96 5.53 7.19 4.76
CA ILE A 96 6.65 7.40 5.70
C ILE A 96 6.21 7.12 7.14
N GLY A 97 5.10 7.73 7.58
CA GLY A 97 4.59 7.58 8.94
C GLY A 97 4.14 6.16 9.27
N GLN A 98 3.60 5.44 8.29
CA GLN A 98 3.10 4.08 8.44
C GLN A 98 4.20 3.10 8.88
N LYS A 99 5.45 3.26 8.45
CA LYS A 99 6.57 2.40 8.86
C LYS A 99 6.76 2.37 10.38
N GLN A 100 6.71 3.53 11.03
CA GLN A 100 6.87 3.60 12.47
C GLN A 100 5.69 2.96 13.19
N ARG A 101 4.46 3.27 12.77
CA ARG A 101 3.25 2.66 13.34
C ARG A 101 3.27 1.13 13.27
N ILE A 102 3.67 0.61 12.10
CA ILE A 102 3.79 -0.84 11.88
C ILE A 102 4.87 -1.44 12.78
N THR A 103 6.03 -0.81 12.86
CA THR A 103 7.13 -1.30 13.71
C THR A 103 6.70 -1.35 15.16
N ASP A 104 6.08 -0.29 15.67
CA ASP A 104 5.62 -0.21 17.06
C ASP A 104 4.57 -1.28 17.37
N TYR A 105 3.64 -1.51 16.47
CA TYR A 105 2.56 -2.49 16.65
C TYR A 105 3.05 -3.94 16.54
N LEU A 106 3.90 -4.24 15.56
CA LEU A 106 4.36 -5.61 15.31
C LEU A 106 5.52 -6.06 16.19
N SER A 107 6.23 -5.15 16.87
CA SER A 107 7.32 -5.51 17.77
C SER A 107 6.84 -6.46 18.87
N GLY A 108 7.40 -7.67 18.88
CA GLY A 108 6.98 -8.76 19.77
C GLY A 108 5.67 -9.44 19.40
N ASN A 109 4.99 -9.01 18.32
CA ASN A 109 3.67 -9.50 17.90
C ASN A 109 3.64 -10.22 16.54
N ILE A 110 4.75 -10.34 15.85
CA ILE A 110 4.80 -10.94 14.50
C ILE A 110 4.19 -12.34 14.44
N GLN A 111 4.36 -13.15 15.49
CA GLN A 111 3.81 -14.51 15.57
C GLN A 111 2.39 -14.56 16.13
N ARG A 112 1.79 -13.41 16.47
CA ARG A 112 0.43 -13.35 17.00
C ARG A 112 -0.56 -13.87 15.95
N THR A 113 -1.40 -14.80 16.40
CA THR A 113 -2.49 -15.34 15.58
C THR A 113 -3.54 -14.26 15.31
N LEU A 114 -4.06 -14.21 14.09
CA LEU A 114 -5.19 -13.35 13.74
C LEU A 114 -6.45 -13.77 14.52
N PRO A 115 -7.34 -12.84 14.88
CA PRO A 115 -8.64 -13.17 15.49
C PRO A 115 -9.46 -14.14 14.64
N GLU A 116 -9.42 -13.92 13.32
CA GLU A 116 -9.97 -14.79 12.30
C GLU A 116 -8.96 -14.94 11.16
N SER A 117 -8.87 -16.13 10.57
CA SER A 117 -7.99 -16.33 9.41
C SER A 117 -8.45 -15.44 8.26
N PHE A 118 -7.48 -14.84 7.56
CA PHE A 118 -7.75 -13.97 6.42
C PHE A 118 -7.42 -14.69 5.11
N THR A 119 -8.39 -14.79 4.20
CA THR A 119 -8.19 -15.35 2.86
C THR A 119 -8.25 -14.23 1.83
N ASN A 120 -7.20 -14.07 1.03
CA ASN A 120 -7.13 -13.08 -0.03
C ASN A 120 -7.91 -13.51 -1.29
N ARG A 121 -7.99 -12.62 -2.30
CA ARG A 121 -8.68 -12.91 -3.57
C ARG A 121 -8.04 -14.04 -4.39
N ALA A 122 -6.78 -14.35 -4.16
CA ALA A 122 -6.08 -15.47 -4.80
C ALA A 122 -6.31 -16.82 -4.09
N GLY A 123 -7.13 -16.83 -3.03
CA GLY A 123 -7.44 -18.04 -2.25
C GLY A 123 -6.35 -18.42 -1.24
N ILE A 124 -5.39 -17.53 -0.98
CA ILE A 124 -4.33 -17.78 0.01
C ILE A 124 -4.85 -17.38 1.38
N THR A 125 -4.76 -18.29 2.35
CA THR A 125 -5.21 -18.06 3.73
C THR A 125 -4.01 -17.80 4.64
N PHE A 126 -4.13 -16.77 5.46
CA PHE A 126 -3.14 -16.32 6.45
C PHE A 126 -3.71 -16.48 7.86
N HIS A 127 -2.85 -16.86 8.79
CA HIS A 127 -3.23 -17.16 10.17
C HIS A 127 -2.54 -16.25 11.19
N THR A 128 -1.44 -15.59 10.82
CA THR A 128 -0.66 -14.73 11.72
C THR A 128 -0.43 -13.33 11.13
N LEU A 129 -0.15 -12.36 12.00
CA LEU A 129 0.23 -11.01 11.61
C LEU A 129 1.47 -10.98 10.73
N GLY A 130 2.45 -11.83 11.02
CA GLY A 130 3.68 -11.91 10.23
C GLY A 130 3.42 -12.37 8.80
N GLU A 131 2.51 -13.33 8.60
CA GLU A 131 2.16 -13.82 7.27
C GLU A 131 1.51 -12.72 6.42
N THR A 132 0.53 -12.00 6.96
CA THR A 132 -0.12 -10.88 6.23
C THR A 132 0.85 -9.74 5.97
N PHE A 133 1.71 -9.43 6.95
CA PHE A 133 2.72 -8.39 6.80
C PHE A 133 3.77 -8.76 5.73
N LEU A 134 4.29 -9.97 5.71
CA LEU A 134 5.21 -10.43 4.68
C LEU A 134 4.56 -10.42 3.29
N PHE A 135 3.28 -10.81 3.18
CA PHE A 135 2.55 -10.73 1.93
C PHE A 135 2.39 -9.31 1.42
N SER A 136 2.33 -8.31 2.32
CA SER A 136 2.23 -6.91 1.92
C SER A 136 3.41 -6.44 1.06
N PHE A 137 4.61 -7.00 1.24
CA PHE A 137 5.78 -6.66 0.41
C PHE A 137 5.65 -7.17 -1.03
N TYR A 138 5.12 -8.37 -1.21
CA TYR A 138 4.80 -8.89 -2.54
C TYR A 138 3.77 -8.00 -3.24
N HIS A 139 2.71 -7.62 -2.53
CA HIS A 139 1.68 -6.72 -3.03
C HIS A 139 2.25 -5.35 -3.42
N GLU A 140 3.07 -4.73 -2.57
CA GLU A 140 3.73 -3.46 -2.85
C GLU A 140 4.61 -3.55 -4.10
N ALA A 141 5.39 -4.63 -4.26
CA ALA A 141 6.25 -4.83 -5.42
C ALA A 141 5.47 -4.93 -6.73
N LEU A 142 4.31 -5.59 -6.74
CA LEU A 142 3.43 -5.68 -7.93
C LEU A 142 2.92 -4.29 -8.36
N HIS A 143 2.49 -3.48 -7.40
CA HIS A 143 2.03 -2.13 -7.67
C HIS A 143 3.16 -1.20 -8.08
N MET A 144 4.35 -1.35 -7.50
CA MET A 144 5.55 -0.60 -7.92
C MET A 144 5.95 -0.92 -9.37
N GLU A 145 5.84 -2.16 -9.81
CA GLU A 145 6.09 -2.50 -11.22
C GLU A 145 5.01 -1.90 -12.14
N THR A 146 3.75 -1.89 -11.69
CA THR A 146 2.66 -1.22 -12.43
C THR A 146 2.92 0.28 -12.58
N ILE A 147 3.33 0.97 -11.51
CA ILE A 147 3.72 2.39 -11.52
C ILE A 147 4.82 2.64 -12.55
N LYS A 148 5.88 1.84 -12.54
CA LYS A 148 6.98 1.96 -13.50
C LYS A 148 6.51 1.80 -14.95
N ARG A 149 5.62 0.84 -15.21
CA ARG A 149 5.06 0.61 -16.54
C ARG A 149 4.21 1.80 -16.99
N ILE A 150 3.31 2.30 -16.14
CA ILE A 150 2.51 3.49 -16.42
C ILE A 150 3.43 4.67 -16.70
N TYR A 151 4.39 4.95 -15.82
CA TYR A 151 5.28 6.09 -15.96
C TYR A 151 6.11 6.07 -17.25
N ARG A 152 6.58 4.89 -17.68
CA ARG A 152 7.29 4.74 -18.97
C ARG A 152 6.44 5.10 -20.18
N VAL A 153 5.13 4.86 -20.11
CA VAL A 153 4.20 5.16 -21.20
C VAL A 153 3.84 6.64 -21.25
N ILE A 154 3.67 7.29 -20.10
CA ILE A 154 3.23 8.69 -20.04
C ILE A 154 4.37 9.71 -20.02
N LYS A 155 5.57 9.29 -19.69
CA LYS A 155 6.79 10.11 -19.75
C LYS A 155 7.30 10.15 -21.19
N ILE A 156 6.76 11.05 -21.98
CA ILE A 156 7.23 11.34 -23.33
C ILE A 156 8.06 12.63 -23.32
#